data_e271f232c4c6b0d9bea4526273f53475
#
_entry.id   e271f232c4c6b0d9bea4526273f53475
#
_cell.length_a   1.000
_cell.length_b   1.000
_cell.length_c   1.000
_cell.angle_alpha   90.00
_cell.angle_beta   90.00
_cell.angle_gamma   90.00
#
_symmetry.space_group_name_H-M   'P 1'
#
loop_
_entity.id
_entity.type
_entity.pdbx_description
1 polymer ?
#
loop_
_entity_poly.entity_id
_entity_poly.type
_entity_poly.pdbx_seq_one_letter_code
_entity_poly.pdbx_strand_id
1 'polypeptide(L)'
;MIIKMSLSKSEKVLALLNQWDPAGVHEKSQDWRAYRYEAETICQRIRKNSSVSSVEKAVRETMEFKMDGKPLDDNEVRNIAVFILEAIKT
;
A
#
# COMPACT_ATOMS: atom_id res chain seq x y z
N MET A 1 15.89 -13.12 -25.72
CA MET A 1 14.82 -13.63 -24.85
C MET A 1 14.24 -12.49 -24.05
N ILE A 2 12.96 -12.29 -24.16
CA ILE A 2 12.29 -11.22 -23.41
C ILE A 2 11.81 -11.81 -22.09
N ILE A 3 12.34 -11.30 -21.01
CA ILE A 3 11.87 -11.68 -19.69
C ILE A 3 10.74 -10.70 -19.33
N LYS A 4 9.53 -11.22 -19.36
CA LYS A 4 8.38 -10.42 -18.95
C LYS A 4 8.30 -10.44 -17.43
N MET A 5 8.69 -9.34 -16.82
CA MET A 5 8.57 -9.20 -15.38
C MET A 5 7.19 -8.69 -15.05
N SER A 6 6.39 -9.54 -14.40
CA SER A 6 5.14 -9.08 -13.85
C SER A 6 5.31 -8.99 -12.32
N LEU A 7 4.95 -7.85 -11.77
CA LEU A 7 5.01 -7.65 -10.34
C LEU A 7 3.91 -8.47 -9.66
N SER A 8 4.23 -9.03 -8.49
CA SER A 8 3.23 -9.68 -7.66
C SER A 8 2.28 -8.63 -7.08
N LYS A 9 1.15 -9.09 -6.56
CA LYS A 9 0.18 -8.23 -5.91
C LYS A 9 0.82 -7.39 -4.80
N SER A 10 1.60 -8.02 -3.94
CA SER A 10 2.25 -7.32 -2.83
C SER A 10 3.31 -6.33 -3.32
N GLU A 11 4.01 -6.65 -4.39
CA GLU A 11 4.98 -5.72 -4.96
C GLU A 11 4.34 -4.47 -5.54
N LYS A 12 3.16 -4.62 -6.17
CA LYS A 12 2.40 -3.47 -6.68
C LYS A 12 1.96 -2.57 -5.54
N VAL A 13 1.46 -3.16 -4.46
CA VAL A 13 1.04 -2.39 -3.28
C VAL A 13 2.25 -1.73 -2.63
N LEU A 14 3.36 -2.45 -2.52
CA LEU A 14 4.60 -1.89 -1.96
C LEU A 14 5.06 -0.66 -2.73
N ALA A 15 5.03 -0.72 -4.06
CA ALA A 15 5.42 0.42 -4.89
C ALA A 15 4.54 1.64 -4.60
N LEU A 16 3.24 1.43 -4.45
CA LEU A 16 2.31 2.52 -4.15
C LEU A 16 2.56 3.09 -2.75
N LEU A 17 2.80 2.24 -1.75
CA LEU A 17 3.10 2.70 -0.40
C LEU A 17 4.41 3.48 -0.34
N ASN A 18 5.42 3.03 -1.09
CA ASN A 18 6.72 3.74 -1.16
C ASN A 18 6.55 5.11 -1.80
N GLN A 19 5.73 5.21 -2.84
CA GLN A 19 5.47 6.48 -3.51
C GLN A 19 4.73 7.45 -2.60
N TRP A 20 3.77 6.94 -1.85
CA TRP A 20 2.99 7.73 -0.89
C TRP A 20 3.86 8.15 0.29
N ASP A 21 4.58 7.19 0.87
CA ASP A 21 5.53 7.36 1.98
C ASP A 21 4.97 8.22 3.14
N PRO A 22 3.82 7.85 3.71
CA PRO A 22 3.16 8.68 4.71
C PRO A 22 3.98 8.87 5.99
N ALA A 23 4.81 7.88 6.35
CA ALA A 23 5.66 7.96 7.53
C ALA A 23 7.03 8.57 7.25
N GLY A 24 7.37 8.83 5.98
CA GLY A 24 8.66 9.39 5.61
C GLY A 24 9.83 8.44 5.75
N VAL A 25 9.57 7.16 6.00
CA VAL A 25 10.65 6.19 6.25
C VAL A 25 11.37 5.77 4.97
N HIS A 26 10.66 5.72 3.84
CA HIS A 26 11.27 5.37 2.56
C HIS A 26 12.23 6.48 2.12
N GLU A 27 11.82 7.72 2.24
CA GLU A 27 12.65 8.86 1.90
C GLU A 27 13.94 8.90 2.74
N LYS A 28 13.80 8.66 4.05
CA LYS A 28 14.94 8.69 4.96
C LYS A 28 15.93 7.55 4.74
N SER A 29 15.42 6.33 4.59
CA SER A 29 16.26 5.13 4.49
C SER A 29 16.64 4.81 3.05
N GLN A 30 15.85 5.29 2.09
CA GLN A 30 15.95 4.94 0.68
C GLN A 30 15.86 3.42 0.47
N ASP A 31 15.19 2.74 1.38
CA ASP A 31 15.01 1.30 1.35
C ASP A 31 13.64 0.98 0.75
N TRP A 32 13.66 0.33 -0.42
CA TRP A 32 12.43 -0.04 -1.12
C TRP A 32 11.55 -1.00 -0.31
N ARG A 33 12.11 -1.63 0.72
CA ARG A 33 11.39 -2.57 1.57
C ARG A 33 10.77 -1.92 2.80
N ALA A 34 10.85 -0.59 2.92
CA ALA A 34 10.39 0.12 4.12
C ALA A 34 8.95 -0.19 4.51
N TYR A 35 8.08 -0.45 3.52
CA TYR A 35 6.66 -0.77 3.75
C TYR A 35 6.30 -2.20 3.37
N ARG A 36 7.29 -3.09 3.28
CA ARG A 36 7.06 -4.47 2.83
C ARG A 36 6.06 -5.21 3.70
N TYR A 37 6.21 -5.13 5.02
CA TYR A 37 5.30 -5.77 5.96
C TYR A 37 3.88 -5.24 5.78
N GLU A 38 3.75 -3.93 5.68
CA GLU A 38 2.45 -3.28 5.51
C GLU A 38 1.80 -3.69 4.19
N ALA A 39 2.59 -3.74 3.12
CA ALA A 39 2.07 -4.15 1.82
C ALA A 39 1.56 -5.58 1.84
N GLU A 40 2.30 -6.49 2.45
CA GLU A 40 1.89 -7.89 2.56
C GLU A 40 0.63 -8.03 3.42
N THR A 41 0.57 -7.30 4.52
CA THR A 41 -0.60 -7.33 5.41
C THR A 41 -1.85 -6.82 4.71
N ILE A 42 -1.74 -5.71 3.99
CA ILE A 42 -2.86 -5.16 3.23
C ILE A 42 -3.32 -6.17 2.18
N CYS A 43 -2.40 -6.78 1.45
CA CYS A 43 -2.74 -7.76 0.41
C CYS A 43 -3.48 -8.96 0.96
N GLN A 44 -3.17 -9.38 2.17
CA GLN A 44 -3.86 -10.51 2.82
C GLN A 44 -5.31 -10.16 3.19
N ARG A 45 -5.60 -8.88 3.36
CA ARG A 45 -6.90 -8.42 3.84
C ARG A 45 -7.85 -8.00 2.72
N ILE A 46 -7.37 -7.87 1.49
CA ILE A 46 -8.18 -7.35 0.39
C ILE A 46 -8.28 -8.37 -0.75
N ARG A 47 -9.35 -8.22 -1.53
CA ARG A 47 -9.65 -9.04 -2.71
C ARG A 47 -9.94 -8.12 -3.89
N LYS A 48 -9.94 -8.70 -5.10
CA LYS A 48 -10.27 -7.95 -6.32
C LYS A 48 -11.66 -7.31 -6.26
N ASN A 49 -12.58 -7.94 -5.54
CA ASN A 49 -13.95 -7.45 -5.40
C ASN A 49 -14.19 -6.67 -4.12
N SER A 50 -13.12 -6.32 -3.38
CA SER A 50 -13.25 -5.49 -2.19
C SER A 50 -13.73 -4.09 -2.56
N SER A 51 -14.53 -3.50 -1.67
CA SER A 51 -14.95 -2.11 -1.86
C SER A 51 -13.81 -1.16 -1.51
N VAL A 52 -13.89 0.07 -2.00
CA VAL A 52 -12.92 1.11 -1.64
C VAL A 52 -12.89 1.29 -0.11
N SER A 53 -14.06 1.29 0.53
CA SER A 53 -14.15 1.42 1.99
C SER A 53 -13.40 0.32 2.71
N SER A 54 -13.50 -0.93 2.24
CA SER A 54 -12.78 -2.05 2.83
C SER A 54 -11.26 -1.88 2.69
N VAL A 55 -10.82 -1.41 1.54
CA VAL A 55 -9.39 -1.17 1.31
C VAL A 55 -8.90 -0.01 2.15
N GLU A 56 -9.68 1.08 2.26
CA GLU A 56 -9.34 2.19 3.14
C GLU A 56 -9.14 1.72 4.57
N LYS A 57 -10.05 0.88 5.06
CA LYS A 57 -9.96 0.35 6.41
C LYS A 57 -8.69 -0.48 6.60
N ALA A 58 -8.38 -1.34 5.63
CA ALA A 58 -7.18 -2.17 5.68
C ALA A 58 -5.92 -1.31 5.70
N VAL A 59 -5.86 -0.29 4.84
CA VAL A 59 -4.73 0.64 4.79
C VAL A 59 -4.59 1.39 6.11
N ARG A 60 -5.68 1.95 6.60
CA ARG A 60 -5.67 2.75 7.82
C ARG A 60 -5.22 1.94 9.02
N GLU A 61 -5.81 0.78 9.23
CA GLU A 61 -5.48 -0.07 10.37
C GLU A 61 -4.04 -0.59 10.30
N THR A 62 -3.59 -0.94 9.10
CA THR A 62 -2.23 -1.43 8.91
C THR A 62 -1.19 -0.32 9.13
N MET A 63 -1.48 0.87 8.62
CA MET A 63 -0.52 1.97 8.67
C MET A 63 -0.48 2.68 10.03
N GLU A 64 -1.48 2.50 10.89
CA GLU A 64 -1.51 3.14 12.21
C GLU A 64 -0.24 2.87 13.01
N PHE A 65 0.22 1.63 13.00
CA PHE A 65 1.43 1.25 13.73
C PHE A 65 2.66 1.94 13.15
N LYS A 66 2.73 2.07 11.84
CA LYS A 66 3.86 2.69 11.17
C LYS A 66 3.91 4.19 11.40
N MET A 67 2.74 4.80 11.56
CA MET A 67 2.62 6.23 11.72
C MET A 67 2.92 6.73 13.12
N ASP A 68 3.02 5.84 14.08
CA ASP A 68 3.38 6.17 15.47
C ASP A 68 2.50 7.29 16.03
N GLY A 69 1.20 7.14 15.89
CA GLY A 69 0.22 8.08 16.41
C GLY A 69 -0.05 9.30 15.54
N LYS A 70 0.65 9.46 14.43
CA LYS A 70 0.36 10.56 13.51
C LYS A 70 -0.91 10.24 12.71
N PRO A 71 -1.84 11.20 12.57
CA PRO A 71 -3.06 10.95 11.82
C PRO A 71 -2.78 10.85 10.33
N LEU A 72 -3.56 9.99 9.66
CA LEU A 72 -3.53 9.86 8.21
C LEU A 72 -4.58 10.80 7.62
N ASP A 73 -4.25 11.42 6.49
CA ASP A 73 -5.19 12.28 5.77
C ASP A 73 -6.23 11.39 5.07
N ASP A 74 -7.52 11.67 5.29
CA ASP A 74 -8.60 10.85 4.75
C ASP A 74 -8.61 10.82 3.22
N ASN A 75 -8.31 11.94 2.57
CA ASN A 75 -8.27 12.01 1.11
C ASN A 75 -7.11 11.19 0.56
N GLU A 76 -5.95 11.24 1.22
CA GLU A 76 -4.79 10.44 0.81
C GLU A 76 -5.08 8.94 0.96
N VAL A 77 -5.71 8.55 2.08
CA VAL A 77 -6.07 7.13 2.30
C VAL A 77 -7.04 6.67 1.21
N ARG A 78 -8.04 7.48 0.86
CA ARG A 78 -8.98 7.13 -0.19
C ARG A 78 -8.29 6.99 -1.54
N ASN A 79 -7.42 7.93 -1.88
CA ASN A 79 -6.70 7.90 -3.15
C ASN A 79 -5.83 6.66 -3.26
N ILE A 80 -5.08 6.34 -2.21
CA ILE A 80 -4.21 5.16 -2.23
C ILE A 80 -5.06 3.88 -2.30
N ALA A 81 -6.21 3.85 -1.64
CA ALA A 81 -7.12 2.70 -1.70
C ALA A 81 -7.60 2.45 -3.13
N VAL A 82 -7.97 3.51 -3.84
CA VAL A 82 -8.39 3.40 -5.24
C VAL A 82 -7.24 2.86 -6.11
N PHE A 83 -6.05 3.40 -5.95
CA PHE A 83 -4.88 2.95 -6.71
C PHE A 83 -4.54 1.49 -6.42
N ILE A 84 -4.64 1.08 -5.15
CA ILE A 84 -4.39 -0.31 -4.77
C ILE A 84 -5.40 -1.24 -5.45
N LEU A 85 -6.70 -0.88 -5.40
CA LEU A 85 -7.73 -1.69 -6.05
C LEU A 85 -7.49 -1.83 -7.54
N GLU A 86 -7.16 -0.74 -8.22
CA GLU A 86 -6.86 -0.78 -9.64
C GLU A 86 -5.65 -1.67 -9.93
N ALA A 87 -4.62 -1.57 -9.11
CA ALA A 87 -3.40 -2.34 -9.30
C ALA A 87 -3.65 -3.84 -9.16
N ILE A 88 -4.47 -4.26 -8.19
CA ILE A 88 -4.70 -5.68 -7.96
C ILE A 88 -5.69 -6.31 -8.93
N LYS A 89 -6.42 -5.49 -9.69
CA LYS A 89 -7.35 -5.98 -10.72
C LYS A 89 -6.67 -6.33 -12.04
N THR A 90 -5.44 -5.90 -12.22
CA THR A 90 -4.71 -6.12 -13.48
C THR A 90 -3.82 -7.38 -13.45
#